data_288c437c135bfdeacc748c39ebb774f0
#
_entry.id   288c437c135bfdeacc748c39ebb774f0
#
_cell.length_a   1.000
_cell.length_b   1.000
_cell.length_c   1.000
_cell.angle_alpha   90.00
_cell.angle_beta   90.00
_cell.angle_gamma   90.00
#
_symmetry.space_group_name_H-M   'P 1'
#
loop_
_entity.id
_entity.type
_entity.pdbx_description
1 polymer ?
#
loop_
_entity_poly.entity_id
_entity_poly.type
_entity_poly.pdbx_seq_one_letter_code
_entity_poly.pdbx_strand_id
1 'polypeptide(L)'
;MKSALHAHLNVLMSGDDMVYVLLFEWRSLHGAAREQMIAERDRYEQYWHAILNGLKTQGFIRKDVDVDLLRLIGLGAINWAATWYKDNGKYNLEQIADAIWQMMTRGILNMDFHDEAKNL
;
A
#
# COMPACT_ATOMS: atom_id res chain seq x y z
N MET A 1 11.50 -3.01 -0.07
CA MET A 1 10.06 -2.76 0.20
C MET A 1 9.81 -1.47 0.97
N LYS A 2 10.53 -1.18 2.04
CA LYS A 2 10.34 0.06 2.80
C LYS A 2 10.56 1.31 1.94
N SER A 3 11.58 1.32 1.10
CA SER A 3 11.84 2.44 0.17
C SER A 3 10.70 2.63 -0.83
N ALA A 4 10.12 1.53 -1.33
CA ALA A 4 8.97 1.59 -2.22
C ALA A 4 7.74 2.17 -1.52
N LEU A 5 7.54 1.83 -0.25
CA LEU A 5 6.46 2.39 0.57
C LEU A 5 6.60 3.90 0.75
N HIS A 6 7.80 4.37 1.07
CA HIS A 6 8.08 5.81 1.19
C HIS A 6 7.84 6.53 -0.14
N ALA A 7 8.32 5.95 -1.26
CA ALA A 7 8.13 6.52 -2.59
C ALA A 7 6.64 6.61 -2.93
N HIS A 8 5.87 5.57 -2.62
CA HIS A 8 4.43 5.56 -2.86
C HIS A 8 3.72 6.68 -2.10
N LEU A 9 4.02 6.83 -0.81
CA LEU A 9 3.42 7.88 0.01
C LEU A 9 3.80 9.28 -0.47
N ASN A 10 5.04 9.49 -0.88
CA ASN A 10 5.49 10.78 -1.41
C ASN A 10 4.71 11.15 -2.68
N VAL A 11 4.52 10.22 -3.59
CA VAL A 11 3.74 10.45 -4.81
C VAL A 11 2.28 10.70 -4.47
N LEU A 12 1.70 9.89 -3.59
CA LEU A 12 0.30 10.01 -3.18
C LEU A 12 0.00 11.38 -2.56
N MET A 13 0.93 11.89 -1.76
CA MET A 13 0.77 13.15 -1.02
C MET A 13 1.33 14.37 -1.77
N SER A 14 1.80 14.20 -3.01
CA SER A 14 2.35 15.29 -3.82
C SER A 14 1.32 16.34 -4.24
N GLY A 15 0.02 16.01 -4.11
CA GLY A 15 -1.05 16.88 -4.58
C GLY A 15 -1.27 16.81 -6.10
N ASP A 16 -0.68 15.84 -6.77
CA ASP A 16 -0.87 15.63 -8.19
C ASP A 16 -2.27 15.09 -8.46
N ASP A 17 -3.07 15.84 -9.21
CA ASP A 17 -4.44 15.46 -9.57
C ASP A 17 -4.49 14.14 -10.35
N MET A 18 -3.47 13.84 -11.15
CA MET A 18 -3.39 12.58 -11.88
C MET A 18 -3.31 11.38 -10.95
N VAL A 19 -2.56 11.49 -9.85
CA VAL A 19 -2.47 10.42 -8.85
C VAL A 19 -3.82 10.19 -8.18
N TYR A 20 -4.50 11.27 -7.81
CA TYR A 20 -5.84 11.19 -7.22
C TYR A 20 -6.83 10.51 -8.15
N VAL A 21 -6.85 10.89 -9.42
CA VAL A 21 -7.72 10.28 -10.44
C VAL A 21 -7.39 8.80 -10.60
N LEU A 22 -6.10 8.47 -10.66
CA LEU A 22 -5.65 7.07 -10.79
C LEU A 22 -6.14 6.19 -9.66
N LEU A 23 -6.13 6.70 -8.43
CA LEU A 23 -6.46 5.91 -7.24
C LEU A 23 -7.95 5.90 -6.89
N PHE A 24 -8.66 7.00 -7.12
CA PHE A 24 -10.00 7.18 -6.58
C PHE A 24 -11.09 7.44 -7.64
N GLU A 25 -10.75 8.07 -8.77
CA GLU A 25 -11.74 8.54 -9.74
C GLU A 25 -11.63 7.88 -11.12
N TRP A 26 -10.73 6.92 -11.31
CA TRP A 26 -10.50 6.31 -12.62
C TRP A 26 -11.76 5.72 -13.26
N ARG A 27 -12.73 5.30 -12.44
CA ARG A 27 -13.99 4.70 -12.91
C ARG A 27 -14.90 5.71 -13.60
N SER A 28 -14.74 7.00 -13.32
CA SER A 28 -15.52 8.05 -13.97
C SER A 28 -14.95 8.50 -15.30
N LEU A 29 -13.76 8.04 -15.67
CA LEU A 29 -13.15 8.35 -16.95
C LEU A 29 -13.74 7.50 -18.08
N HIS A 30 -13.67 8.02 -19.30
CA HIS A 30 -14.19 7.37 -20.50
C HIS A 30 -13.16 7.38 -21.63
N GLY A 31 -13.30 6.43 -22.57
CA GLY A 31 -12.52 6.36 -23.80
C GLY A 31 -11.03 6.16 -23.57
N ALA A 32 -10.21 6.82 -24.37
CA ALA A 32 -8.76 6.67 -24.34
C ALA A 32 -8.14 7.05 -22.99
N ALA A 33 -8.69 8.06 -22.31
CA ALA A 33 -8.21 8.47 -20.99
C ALA A 33 -8.38 7.36 -19.97
N ARG A 34 -9.51 6.66 -19.99
CA ARG A 34 -9.77 5.52 -19.10
C ARG A 34 -8.80 4.37 -19.39
N GLU A 35 -8.62 4.04 -20.67
CA GLU A 35 -7.71 2.96 -21.06
C GLU A 35 -6.28 3.25 -20.62
N GLN A 36 -5.82 4.49 -20.77
CA GLN A 36 -4.50 4.90 -20.33
C GLN A 36 -4.36 4.77 -18.81
N MET A 37 -5.36 5.19 -18.04
CA MET A 37 -5.35 5.08 -16.58
C MET A 37 -5.34 3.64 -16.11
N ILE A 38 -6.11 2.78 -16.76
CA ILE A 38 -6.12 1.34 -16.45
C ILE A 38 -4.74 0.75 -16.71
N ALA A 39 -4.10 1.09 -17.83
CA ALA A 39 -2.78 0.60 -18.17
C ALA A 39 -1.73 1.05 -17.15
N GLU A 40 -1.77 2.32 -16.72
CA GLU A 40 -0.86 2.85 -15.69
C GLU A 40 -1.07 2.15 -14.35
N ARG A 41 -2.32 1.97 -13.95
CA ARG A 41 -2.68 1.27 -12.72
C ARG A 41 -2.18 -0.16 -12.74
N ASP A 42 -2.39 -0.87 -13.84
CA ASP A 42 -1.94 -2.26 -13.99
C ASP A 42 -0.42 -2.38 -13.88
N ARG A 43 0.32 -1.46 -14.50
CA ARG A 43 1.78 -1.44 -14.39
C ARG A 43 2.23 -1.21 -12.94
N TYR A 44 1.56 -0.34 -12.23
CA TYR A 44 1.88 -0.05 -10.83
C TYR A 44 1.56 -1.25 -9.93
N GLU A 45 0.45 -1.91 -10.16
CA GLU A 45 0.07 -3.13 -9.44
C GLU A 45 1.06 -4.26 -9.71
N GLN A 46 1.50 -4.43 -10.95
CA GLN A 46 2.52 -5.41 -11.31
C GLN A 46 3.87 -5.13 -10.64
N TYR A 47 4.24 -3.87 -10.52
CA TYR A 47 5.44 -3.46 -9.79
C TYR A 47 5.41 -3.95 -8.34
N TRP A 48 4.32 -3.69 -7.65
CA TRP A 48 4.15 -4.15 -6.26
C TRP A 48 4.08 -5.67 -6.16
N HIS A 49 3.39 -6.31 -7.08
CA HIS A 49 3.30 -7.77 -7.14
C HIS A 49 4.70 -8.39 -7.28
N ALA A 50 5.52 -7.85 -8.16
CA ALA A 50 6.88 -8.34 -8.39
C ALA A 50 7.75 -8.21 -7.12
N ILE A 51 7.66 -7.07 -6.42
CA ILE A 51 8.39 -6.85 -5.17
C ILE A 51 7.97 -7.87 -4.11
N LEU A 52 6.67 -8.01 -3.88
CA LEU A 52 6.14 -8.89 -2.83
C LEU A 52 6.39 -10.37 -3.14
N ASN A 53 6.20 -10.76 -4.38
CA ASN A 53 6.42 -12.14 -4.81
C ASN A 53 7.90 -12.51 -4.74
N GLY A 54 8.79 -11.59 -5.08
CA GLY A 54 10.22 -11.77 -4.92
C GLY A 54 10.62 -11.98 -3.46
N LEU A 55 10.06 -11.20 -2.55
CA LEU A 55 10.31 -11.36 -1.11
C LEU A 55 9.79 -12.68 -0.58
N LYS A 56 8.65 -13.14 -1.07
CA LYS A 56 8.09 -14.45 -0.69
C LYS A 56 8.99 -15.58 -1.19
N THR A 57 9.44 -15.51 -2.44
CA THR A 57 10.34 -16.50 -3.03
C THR A 57 11.66 -16.57 -2.28
N GLN A 58 12.17 -15.44 -1.81
CA GLN A 58 13.41 -15.37 -1.04
C GLN A 58 13.25 -15.79 0.44
N GLY A 59 12.03 -16.07 0.89
CA GLY A 59 11.76 -16.51 2.24
C GLY A 59 11.56 -15.41 3.28
N PHE A 60 11.54 -14.14 2.88
CA PHE A 60 11.28 -13.02 3.81
C PHE A 60 9.81 -12.91 4.18
N ILE A 61 8.92 -13.29 3.28
CA ILE A 61 7.47 -13.36 3.55
C ILE A 61 7.10 -14.84 3.75
N ARG A 62 6.34 -15.12 4.82
CA ARG A 62 5.90 -16.48 5.14
C ARG A 62 5.13 -17.08 3.97
N LYS A 63 5.24 -18.40 3.81
CA LYS A 63 4.58 -19.15 2.73
C LYS A 63 3.06 -19.10 2.80
N ASP A 64 2.51 -18.90 4.00
CA ASP A 64 1.05 -18.84 4.23
C ASP A 64 0.44 -17.48 3.87
N VAL A 65 1.25 -16.50 3.51
CA VAL A 65 0.77 -15.17 3.13
C VAL A 65 0.41 -15.14 1.65
N ASP A 66 -0.83 -14.75 1.36
CA ASP A 66 -1.28 -14.45 0.00
C ASP A 66 -0.80 -13.04 -0.37
N VAL A 67 0.19 -12.95 -1.28
CA VAL A 67 0.79 -11.66 -1.64
C VAL A 67 -0.17 -10.75 -2.40
N ASP A 68 -1.13 -11.29 -3.13
CA ASP A 68 -2.13 -10.47 -3.81
C ASP A 68 -3.08 -9.83 -2.79
N LEU A 69 -3.50 -10.60 -1.81
CA LEU A 69 -4.34 -10.08 -0.73
C LEU A 69 -3.57 -9.06 0.13
N LEU A 70 -2.31 -9.34 0.43
CA LEU A 70 -1.45 -8.40 1.14
C LEU A 70 -1.32 -7.09 0.38
N ARG A 71 -1.14 -7.14 -0.94
CA ARG A 71 -1.07 -5.96 -1.79
C ARG A 71 -2.38 -5.17 -1.74
N LEU A 72 -3.50 -5.83 -1.91
CA LEU A 72 -4.82 -5.18 -1.92
C LEU A 72 -5.11 -4.48 -0.58
N ILE A 73 -4.90 -5.17 0.52
CA ILE A 73 -5.15 -4.61 1.86
C ILE A 73 -4.12 -3.54 2.20
N GLY A 74 -2.84 -3.82 1.97
CA GLY A 74 -1.75 -2.91 2.32
C GLY A 74 -1.79 -1.62 1.54
N LEU A 75 -1.90 -1.69 0.22
CA LEU A 75 -2.00 -0.48 -0.61
C LEU A 75 -3.30 0.27 -0.37
N GLY A 76 -4.38 -0.45 -0.10
CA GLY A 76 -5.65 0.18 0.28
C GLY A 76 -5.52 1.01 1.55
N ALA A 77 -4.86 0.48 2.58
CA ALA A 77 -4.62 1.21 3.82
C ALA A 77 -3.73 2.45 3.59
N ILE A 78 -2.68 2.32 2.79
CA ILE A 78 -1.79 3.42 2.44
C ILE A 78 -2.54 4.50 1.66
N ASN A 79 -3.32 4.10 0.66
CA ASN A 79 -4.06 5.04 -0.18
C ASN A 79 -5.11 5.81 0.61
N TRP A 80 -5.72 5.17 1.62
CA TRP A 80 -6.67 5.84 2.51
C TRP A 80 -6.05 7.00 3.27
N ALA A 81 -4.74 6.98 3.52
CA ALA A 81 -4.03 8.07 4.19
C ALA A 81 -4.18 9.40 3.43
N ALA A 82 -4.37 9.38 2.10
CA ALA A 82 -4.59 10.59 1.31
C ALA A 82 -5.85 11.36 1.74
N THR A 83 -6.82 10.68 2.35
CA THR A 83 -8.07 11.31 2.76
C THR A 83 -7.96 12.12 4.05
N TRP A 84 -6.98 11.81 4.91
CA TRP A 84 -6.84 12.49 6.21
C TRP A 84 -5.47 13.16 6.40
N TYR A 85 -4.51 12.94 5.53
CA TYR A 85 -3.19 13.54 5.66
C TYR A 85 -3.23 15.06 5.45
N LYS A 86 -2.48 15.81 6.28
CA LYS A 86 -2.29 17.26 6.16
C LYS A 86 -0.82 17.58 6.39
N ASP A 87 -0.23 18.45 5.55
CA ASP A 87 1.18 18.84 5.65
C ASP A 87 1.55 19.41 7.00
N ASN A 88 0.65 20.15 7.63
CA ASN A 88 0.84 20.75 8.96
C ASN A 88 0.10 19.99 10.06
N GLY A 89 -0.28 18.74 9.81
CA GLY A 89 -0.97 17.90 10.76
C GLY A 89 -0.05 17.31 11.82
N LYS A 90 -0.62 16.48 12.67
CA LYS A 90 0.09 15.83 13.78
C LYS A 90 1.21 14.90 13.32
N TYR A 91 1.04 14.24 12.18
CA TYR A 91 1.97 13.24 11.68
C TYR A 91 2.56 13.65 10.34
N ASN A 92 3.86 13.43 10.16
CA ASN A 92 4.53 13.58 8.88
C ASN A 92 4.52 12.26 8.09
N LEU A 93 4.93 12.31 6.83
CA LEU A 93 4.93 11.13 5.95
C LEU A 93 5.84 10.03 6.45
N GLU A 94 6.98 10.37 7.02
CA GLU A 94 7.93 9.41 7.55
C GLU A 94 7.32 8.62 8.73
N GLN A 95 6.64 9.30 9.64
CA GLN A 95 5.95 8.66 10.77
C GLN A 95 4.85 7.70 10.28
N ILE A 96 4.08 8.11 9.27
CA ILE A 96 3.03 7.29 8.69
C ILE A 96 3.63 6.06 8.02
N ALA A 97 4.67 6.23 7.21
CA ALA A 97 5.35 5.13 6.54
C ALA A 97 5.94 4.13 7.54
N ASP A 98 6.58 4.63 8.59
CA ASP A 98 7.16 3.78 9.64
C ASP A 98 6.10 2.98 10.39
N ALA A 99 4.96 3.59 10.70
CA ALA A 99 3.85 2.91 11.37
C ALA A 99 3.29 1.78 10.48
N ILE A 100 3.06 2.07 9.21
CA ILE A 100 2.58 1.06 8.26
C ILE A 100 3.59 -0.07 8.12
N TRP A 101 4.88 0.27 7.98
CA TRP A 101 5.95 -0.70 7.87
C TRP A 101 6.00 -1.65 9.07
N GLN A 102 5.91 -1.09 10.28
CA GLN A 102 5.92 -1.88 11.51
C GLN A 102 4.71 -2.82 11.60
N MET A 103 3.53 -2.32 11.25
CA MET A 103 2.32 -3.13 11.24
C MET A 103 2.41 -4.28 10.24
N MET A 104 2.93 -4.01 9.05
CA MET A 104 3.06 -5.01 7.99
C MET A 104 4.11 -6.08 8.32
N THR A 105 5.22 -5.68 8.93
CA THR A 105 6.35 -6.59 9.17
C THR A 105 6.29 -7.32 10.50
N ARG A 106 5.63 -6.77 11.51
CA ARG A 106 5.59 -7.31 12.88
C ARG A 106 4.19 -7.72 13.33
N GLY A 107 3.15 -7.25 12.66
CA GLY A 107 1.78 -7.37 13.16
C GLY A 107 1.54 -6.44 14.34
N ILE A 108 0.44 -6.65 15.07
CA ILE A 108 0.01 -5.75 16.16
C ILE A 108 -0.06 -6.44 17.53
N LEU A 109 -0.05 -7.76 17.58
CA LEU A 109 -0.10 -8.50 18.82
C LEU A 109 1.29 -8.97 19.25
N ASN A 110 1.53 -9.03 20.56
CA ASN A 110 2.73 -9.65 21.09
C ASN A 110 2.76 -11.14 20.74
N MET A 111 3.96 -11.69 20.54
CA MET A 111 4.13 -13.11 20.18
C MET A 111 3.45 -14.06 21.16
N ASP A 112 3.46 -13.71 22.43
CA ASP A 112 2.87 -14.54 23.50
C ASP A 112 1.36 -14.72 23.38
N PHE A 113 0.68 -13.85 22.59
CA PHE A 113 -0.77 -13.87 22.42
C PHE A 113 -1.22 -14.39 21.05
N HIS A 114 -0.30 -14.86 20.20
CA HIS A 114 -0.66 -15.29 18.85
C HIS A 114 -1.68 -16.42 18.82
N ASP A 115 -1.54 -17.41 19.68
CA ASP A 115 -2.46 -18.55 19.73
C ASP A 115 -3.83 -18.15 20.30
N GLU A 116 -3.84 -17.25 21.27
CA GLU A 116 -5.08 -16.71 21.83
C GLU A 116 -5.80 -15.81 20.84
N ALA A 117 -5.09 -15.08 20.02
CA ALA A 117 -5.65 -14.18 19.01
C ALA A 117 -6.48 -14.91 17.97
N LYS A 118 -6.21 -16.18 17.71
CA LYS A 118 -7.00 -16.99 16.76
C LYS A 118 -8.46 -17.14 17.19
N ASN A 119 -8.75 -16.93 18.46
CA ASN A 119 -10.09 -17.07 19.03
C ASN A 119 -10.79 -15.71 19.21
N LEU A 120 -10.16 -14.62 18.85
CA LEU A 120 -10.76 -13.29 18.91
C LEU A 120 -11.69 -13.07 17.72
#